data_4b9d3aeac87dcd39240757756ff1fe66
#
_entry.id   4b9d3aeac87dcd39240757756ff1fe66
#
_cell.length_a   1.000
_cell.length_b   1.000
_cell.length_c   1.000
_cell.angle_alpha   90.00
_cell.angle_beta   90.00
_cell.angle_gamma   90.00
#
_symmetry.space_group_name_H-M   'P 1'
#
loop_
_entity.id
_entity.type
_entity.pdbx_description
1 polymer ?
#
loop_
_entity_poly.entity_id
_entity_poly.type
_entity_poly.pdbx_seq_one_letter_code
_entity_poly.pdbx_strand_id
1 'polypeptide(L)'
;MNSIRALTQEQSSTGLKVALRIINAWQATPAQACSILRISSSTYRRALKGLAAGRRLDLDQQQRIGLVLGIHASLRVVFTNQANVLGFPALKNDNPFFEGRSPVEVMAQGDLISIYETFKRIQHLEWLAQP
;
A
#
# COMPACT_ATOMS: atom_id res chain seq x y z
N MET A 1 7.72 -26.97 -5.63
CA MET A 1 6.48 -26.20 -5.59
C MET A 1 6.61 -25.11 -4.55
N ASN A 2 6.44 -23.89 -4.97
CA ASN A 2 6.56 -22.76 -4.07
C ASN A 2 5.24 -22.54 -3.35
N SER A 3 5.13 -23.03 -2.14
CA SER A 3 3.98 -22.69 -1.31
C SER A 3 4.24 -21.31 -0.71
N ILE A 4 3.27 -20.43 -0.87
CA ILE A 4 3.30 -19.14 -0.18
C ILE A 4 3.05 -19.45 1.30
N ARG A 5 4.07 -19.31 2.10
CA ARG A 5 3.91 -19.45 3.53
C ARG A 5 3.15 -18.29 4.10
N ALA A 6 2.16 -18.57 4.92
CA ALA A 6 1.56 -17.54 5.73
C ALA A 6 2.64 -16.92 6.62
N LEU A 7 2.66 -15.61 6.72
CA LEU A 7 3.59 -14.89 7.59
C LEU A 7 3.29 -15.23 9.05
N THR A 8 4.32 -15.24 9.87
CA THR A 8 4.13 -15.34 11.32
C THR A 8 3.41 -14.08 11.80
N GLN A 9 2.82 -14.14 13.00
CA GLN A 9 2.16 -12.98 13.59
C GLN A 9 3.13 -11.81 13.74
N GLU A 10 4.37 -12.10 14.12
CA GLU A 10 5.41 -11.08 14.25
C GLU A 10 5.75 -10.43 12.91
N GLN A 11 5.94 -11.25 11.86
CA GLN A 11 6.22 -10.75 10.51
C GLN A 11 5.05 -9.92 9.98
N SER A 12 3.82 -10.35 10.21
CA SER A 12 2.62 -9.61 9.80
C SER A 12 2.53 -8.27 10.53
N SER A 13 2.82 -8.23 11.82
CA SER A 13 2.81 -6.99 12.60
C SER A 13 3.88 -6.02 12.12
N THR A 14 5.08 -6.50 11.80
CA THR A 14 6.15 -5.67 11.26
C THR A 14 5.75 -5.13 9.89
N GLY A 15 5.22 -5.98 9.02
CA GLY A 15 4.75 -5.58 7.69
C GLY A 15 3.65 -4.54 7.77
N LEU A 16 2.71 -4.69 8.69
CA LEU A 16 1.64 -3.73 8.91
C LEU A 16 2.18 -2.36 9.31
N LYS A 17 3.13 -2.32 10.23
CA LYS A 17 3.73 -1.05 10.68
C LYS A 17 4.44 -0.35 9.53
N VAL A 18 5.19 -1.08 8.72
CA VAL A 18 5.89 -0.53 7.56
C VAL A 18 4.89 -0.02 6.52
N ALA A 19 3.86 -0.82 6.21
CA ALA A 19 2.83 -0.42 5.24
C ALA A 19 2.10 0.84 5.70
N LEU A 20 1.77 0.95 6.98
CA LEU A 20 1.12 2.15 7.51
C LEU A 20 2.02 3.37 7.46
N ARG A 21 3.32 3.20 7.72
CA ARG A 21 4.27 4.30 7.57
C ARG A 21 4.29 4.81 6.14
N ILE A 22 4.29 3.90 5.17
CA ILE A 22 4.27 4.25 3.75
C ILE A 22 2.96 4.97 3.39
N ILE A 23 1.83 4.40 3.77
CA ILE A 23 0.51 4.96 3.47
C ILE A 23 0.34 6.35 4.10
N ASN A 24 0.83 6.52 5.32
CA ASN A 24 0.79 7.83 5.97
C ASN A 24 1.67 8.85 5.26
N ALA A 25 2.83 8.42 4.74
CA ALA A 25 3.70 9.27 3.94
C ALA A 25 3.05 9.67 2.61
N TRP A 26 2.11 8.86 2.09
CA TRP A 26 1.30 9.20 0.92
C TRP A 26 0.19 10.22 1.25
N GLN A 27 0.11 10.68 2.48
CA GLN A 27 -0.90 11.62 2.96
C GLN A 27 -2.32 11.06 2.97
N ALA A 28 -2.46 9.74 3.06
CA ALA A 28 -3.75 9.11 3.22
C ALA A 28 -4.33 9.44 4.59
N THR A 29 -5.65 9.63 4.66
CA THR A 29 -6.33 9.80 5.94
C THR A 29 -6.35 8.47 6.70
N PRO A 30 -6.56 8.49 8.03
CA PRO A 30 -6.73 7.24 8.78
C PRO A 30 -7.82 6.33 8.21
N ALA A 31 -8.94 6.91 7.77
CA ALA A 31 -10.02 6.13 7.16
C ALA A 31 -9.56 5.47 5.87
N GLN A 32 -8.83 6.21 5.02
CA GLN A 32 -8.28 5.66 3.79
C GLN A 32 -7.29 4.53 4.07
N ALA A 33 -6.40 4.72 5.04
CA ALA A 33 -5.43 3.69 5.42
C ALA A 33 -6.13 2.41 5.88
N CYS A 34 -7.17 2.55 6.69
CA CYS A 34 -7.96 1.40 7.14
C CYS A 34 -8.65 0.68 5.98
N SER A 35 -9.17 1.44 5.01
CA SER A 35 -9.81 0.86 3.82
C SER A 35 -8.80 0.13 2.93
N ILE A 36 -7.64 0.73 2.70
CA ILE A 36 -6.59 0.13 1.86
C ILE A 36 -6.14 -1.22 2.44
N LEU A 37 -5.90 -1.28 3.73
CA LEU A 37 -5.40 -2.50 4.37
C LEU A 37 -6.51 -3.41 4.93
N ARG A 38 -7.75 -2.96 4.89
CA ARG A 38 -8.91 -3.66 5.45
C ARG A 38 -8.67 -4.01 6.93
N ILE A 39 -8.25 -3.02 7.67
CA ILE A 39 -8.04 -3.14 9.12
C ILE A 39 -9.02 -2.24 9.87
N SER A 40 -9.28 -2.60 11.12
CA SER A 40 -10.13 -1.79 12.00
C SER A 40 -9.37 -0.55 12.47
N SER A 41 -10.11 0.45 12.90
CA SER A 41 -9.49 1.63 13.51
C SER A 41 -8.75 1.28 14.81
N SER A 42 -9.19 0.24 15.51
CA SER A 42 -8.47 -0.26 16.68
C SER A 42 -7.10 -0.81 16.31
N THR A 43 -7.04 -1.65 15.28
CA THR A 43 -5.77 -2.20 14.76
C THR A 43 -4.86 -1.07 14.28
N TYR A 44 -5.43 -0.09 13.57
CA TYR A 44 -4.69 1.08 13.11
C TYR A 44 -4.03 1.82 14.28
N ARG A 45 -4.82 2.13 15.33
CA ARG A 45 -4.31 2.85 16.51
C ARG A 45 -3.23 2.05 17.22
N ARG A 46 -3.39 0.73 17.36
CA ARG A 46 -2.38 -0.14 17.99
C ARG A 46 -1.08 -0.09 17.20
N ALA A 47 -1.15 -0.19 15.89
CA ALA A 47 0.05 -0.14 15.04
C ALA A 47 0.77 1.20 15.14
N LEU A 48 0.04 2.32 15.22
CA LEU A 48 0.64 3.64 15.40
C LEU A 48 1.38 3.77 16.73
N LYS A 49 0.95 3.02 17.76
CA LYS A 49 1.62 2.99 19.05
C LYS A 49 2.77 1.98 19.10
N GLY A 50 3.07 1.32 17.99
CA GLY A 50 4.10 0.30 17.92
C GLY A 50 3.70 -1.03 18.51
N LEU A 51 2.40 -1.23 18.80
CA LEU A 51 1.89 -2.46 19.38
C LEU A 51 1.56 -3.49 18.28
N ALA A 52 1.53 -4.77 18.64
CA ALA A 52 1.07 -5.82 17.73
C ALA A 52 -0.39 -5.63 17.38
N ALA A 53 -0.81 -6.26 16.25
CA ALA A 53 -2.17 -6.08 15.72
C ALA A 53 -3.29 -6.56 16.65
N GLY A 54 -2.98 -7.27 17.71
CA GLY A 54 -3.97 -7.80 18.65
C GLY A 54 -4.57 -9.13 18.20
N ARG A 55 -4.55 -9.43 16.93
CA ARG A 55 -4.95 -10.70 16.33
C ARG A 55 -4.14 -10.93 15.06
N ARG A 56 -4.13 -12.19 14.63
CA ARG A 56 -3.42 -12.55 13.38
C ARG A 56 -4.12 -11.90 12.18
N LEU A 57 -3.33 -11.33 11.31
CA LEU A 57 -3.82 -10.80 10.03
C LEU A 57 -4.08 -11.97 9.08
N ASP A 58 -5.19 -11.88 8.33
CA ASP A 58 -5.54 -12.93 7.37
C ASP A 58 -4.74 -12.78 6.07
N LEU A 59 -4.89 -13.75 5.16
CA LEU A 59 -4.14 -13.77 3.91
C LEU A 59 -4.44 -12.54 3.05
N ASP A 60 -5.69 -12.11 2.97
CA ASP A 60 -6.08 -10.91 2.22
C ASP A 60 -5.37 -9.67 2.75
N GLN A 61 -5.33 -9.50 4.06
CA GLN A 61 -4.62 -8.38 4.67
C GLN A 61 -3.12 -8.45 4.40
N GLN A 62 -2.54 -9.63 4.45
CA GLN A 62 -1.13 -9.82 4.12
C GLN A 62 -0.83 -9.48 2.66
N GLN A 63 -1.73 -9.83 1.74
CA GLN A 63 -1.59 -9.49 0.33
C GLN A 63 -1.65 -7.99 0.11
N ARG A 64 -2.55 -7.29 0.79
CA ARG A 64 -2.66 -5.83 0.70
C ARG A 64 -1.38 -5.16 1.19
N ILE A 65 -0.84 -5.63 2.30
CA ILE A 65 0.44 -5.14 2.80
C ILE A 65 1.54 -5.33 1.75
N GLY A 66 1.61 -6.51 1.15
CA GLY A 66 2.59 -6.81 0.11
C GLY A 66 2.46 -5.91 -1.10
N LEU A 67 1.23 -5.60 -1.52
CA LEU A 67 1.00 -4.68 -2.65
C LEU A 67 1.42 -3.26 -2.32
N VAL A 68 1.16 -2.77 -1.11
CA VAL A 68 1.61 -1.45 -0.69
C VAL A 68 3.14 -1.37 -0.72
N LEU A 69 3.82 -2.39 -0.19
CA LEU A 69 5.28 -2.44 -0.22
C LEU A 69 5.80 -2.48 -1.66
N GLY A 70 5.13 -3.24 -2.53
CA GLY A 70 5.49 -3.34 -3.94
C GLY A 70 5.32 -2.02 -4.69
N ILE A 71 4.23 -1.29 -4.42
CA ILE A 71 4.01 0.04 -4.97
C ILE A 71 5.14 0.99 -4.57
N HIS A 72 5.48 1.01 -3.30
CA HIS A 72 6.56 1.87 -2.81
C HIS A 72 7.89 1.51 -3.46
N ALA A 73 8.20 0.22 -3.58
CA ALA A 73 9.42 -0.24 -4.24
C ALA A 73 9.48 0.20 -5.71
N SER A 74 8.38 0.06 -6.44
CA SER A 74 8.31 0.49 -7.84
C SER A 74 8.48 2.00 -7.98
N LEU A 75 7.87 2.79 -7.10
CA LEU A 75 8.03 4.24 -7.12
C LEU A 75 9.48 4.67 -6.88
N ARG A 76 10.20 3.94 -6.05
CA ARG A 76 11.63 4.22 -5.83
C ARG A 76 12.49 3.93 -7.06
N VAL A 77 12.06 3.06 -7.94
CA VAL A 77 12.72 2.82 -9.23
C VAL A 77 12.35 3.91 -10.23
N VAL A 78 11.08 4.31 -10.28
CA VAL A 78 10.57 5.31 -11.22
C VAL A 78 11.16 6.69 -10.94
N PHE A 79 11.22 7.09 -9.68
CA PHE A 79 11.62 8.42 -9.27
C PHE A 79 12.94 8.40 -8.50
N THR A 80 13.84 9.32 -8.85
CA THR A 80 15.09 9.53 -8.11
C THR A 80 14.91 10.47 -6.92
N ASN A 81 13.84 11.25 -6.93
CA ASN A 81 13.56 12.27 -5.94
C ASN A 81 12.57 11.70 -4.89
N GLN A 82 12.96 11.71 -3.62
CA GLN A 82 12.12 11.19 -2.54
C GLN A 82 10.77 11.89 -2.45
N ALA A 83 10.72 13.20 -2.73
CA ALA A 83 9.46 13.92 -2.70
C ALA A 83 8.45 13.36 -3.72
N ASN A 84 8.93 12.95 -4.90
CA ASN A 84 8.08 12.34 -5.91
C ASN A 84 7.67 10.91 -5.54
N VAL A 85 8.58 10.15 -4.93
CA VAL A 85 8.26 8.79 -4.44
C VAL A 85 7.10 8.85 -3.46
N LEU A 86 7.13 9.76 -2.53
CA LEU A 86 6.09 9.88 -1.51
C LEU A 86 4.87 10.66 -2.00
N GLY A 87 5.07 11.61 -2.91
CA GLY A 87 4.00 12.50 -3.37
C GLY A 87 3.12 11.93 -4.47
N PHE A 88 3.67 11.07 -5.33
CA PHE A 88 2.94 10.56 -6.50
C PHE A 88 1.59 9.94 -6.13
N PRO A 89 1.49 9.07 -5.10
CA PRO A 89 0.20 8.45 -4.79
C PRO A 89 -0.89 9.42 -4.33
N ALA A 90 -0.52 10.62 -3.90
CA ALA A 90 -1.48 11.64 -3.46
C ALA A 90 -1.94 12.54 -4.60
N LEU A 91 -1.30 12.49 -5.76
CA LEU A 91 -1.62 13.37 -6.88
C LEU A 91 -2.71 12.78 -7.76
N LYS A 92 -3.61 13.65 -8.23
CA LYS A 92 -4.59 13.26 -9.24
C LYS A 92 -3.87 12.85 -10.52
N ASN A 93 -4.40 11.83 -11.18
CA ASN A 93 -3.74 11.20 -12.31
C ASN A 93 -4.68 11.14 -13.51
N ASP A 94 -4.19 11.59 -14.67
CA ASP A 94 -4.97 11.63 -15.91
C ASP A 94 -4.98 10.30 -16.66
N ASN A 95 -4.22 9.30 -16.20
CA ASN A 95 -4.28 7.98 -16.79
C ASN A 95 -5.73 7.47 -16.75
N PRO A 96 -6.26 6.90 -17.86
CA PRO A 96 -7.67 6.48 -17.93
C PRO A 96 -8.11 5.59 -16.78
N PHE A 97 -7.24 4.75 -16.25
CA PHE A 97 -7.58 3.89 -15.12
C PHE A 97 -7.96 4.72 -13.88
N PHE A 98 -7.24 5.79 -13.61
CA PHE A 98 -7.46 6.60 -12.41
C PHE A 98 -8.62 7.59 -12.56
N GLU A 99 -8.98 7.96 -13.78
CA GLU A 99 -10.10 8.87 -14.07
C GLU A 99 -10.01 10.19 -13.32
N GLY A 100 -8.81 10.76 -13.24
CA GLY A 100 -8.58 12.03 -12.53
C GLY A 100 -8.47 11.89 -11.02
N ARG A 101 -8.56 10.68 -10.48
CA ARG A 101 -8.38 10.42 -9.04
C ARG A 101 -6.90 10.16 -8.74
N SER A 102 -6.52 10.33 -7.49
CA SER A 102 -5.17 9.91 -7.06
C SER A 102 -5.13 8.39 -6.88
N PRO A 103 -3.94 7.77 -6.95
CA PRO A 103 -3.79 6.37 -6.60
C PRO A 103 -4.34 6.03 -5.21
N VAL A 104 -4.11 6.90 -4.21
CA VAL A 104 -4.65 6.69 -2.86
C VAL A 104 -6.18 6.62 -2.89
N GLU A 105 -6.83 7.54 -3.62
CA GLU A 105 -8.29 7.52 -3.72
C GLU A 105 -8.81 6.23 -4.34
N VAL A 106 -8.14 5.73 -5.37
CA VAL A 106 -8.53 4.48 -6.02
C VAL A 106 -8.35 3.30 -5.05
N MET A 107 -7.20 3.20 -4.39
CA MET A 107 -6.96 2.12 -3.44
C MET A 107 -7.90 2.17 -2.24
N ALA A 108 -8.29 3.37 -1.81
CA ALA A 108 -9.17 3.55 -0.67
C ALA A 108 -10.62 3.13 -0.93
N GLN A 109 -10.97 2.74 -2.17
CA GLN A 109 -12.23 2.05 -2.44
C GLN A 109 -12.33 0.75 -1.65
N GLY A 110 -11.19 0.17 -1.28
CA GLY A 110 -11.13 -0.91 -0.31
C GLY A 110 -11.15 -2.31 -0.87
N ASP A 111 -11.34 -2.48 -2.17
CA ASP A 111 -11.28 -3.79 -2.79
C ASP A 111 -9.85 -4.14 -3.23
N LEU A 112 -9.53 -5.41 -3.14
CA LEU A 112 -8.17 -5.89 -3.45
C LEU A 112 -7.81 -5.63 -4.92
N ILE A 113 -8.78 -5.74 -5.83
CA ILE A 113 -8.53 -5.54 -7.25
C ILE A 113 -8.06 -4.13 -7.54
N SER A 114 -8.67 -3.10 -6.93
CA SER A 114 -8.25 -1.72 -7.11
C SER A 114 -6.80 -1.50 -6.66
N ILE A 115 -6.40 -2.14 -5.57
CA ILE A 115 -5.03 -2.04 -5.07
C ILE A 115 -4.07 -2.73 -6.04
N TYR A 116 -4.42 -3.93 -6.49
CA TYR A 116 -3.61 -4.69 -7.44
C TYR A 116 -3.45 -3.94 -8.77
N GLU A 117 -4.54 -3.40 -9.30
CA GLU A 117 -4.49 -2.66 -10.57
C GLU A 117 -3.67 -1.37 -10.43
N THR A 118 -3.76 -0.70 -9.29
CA THR A 118 -2.91 0.46 -8.99
C THR A 118 -1.43 0.05 -9.02
N PHE A 119 -1.10 -1.06 -8.37
CA PHE A 119 0.25 -1.59 -8.39
C PHE A 119 0.72 -1.87 -9.82
N LYS A 120 -0.13 -2.51 -10.63
CA LYS A 120 0.24 -2.85 -12.01
C LYS A 120 0.48 -1.60 -12.87
N ARG A 121 -0.34 -0.56 -12.69
CA ARG A 121 -0.15 0.72 -13.41
C ARG A 121 1.17 1.38 -13.04
N ILE A 122 1.51 1.38 -11.76
CA ILE A 122 2.77 1.95 -11.27
C ILE A 122 3.96 1.10 -11.72
N GLN A 123 3.84 -0.22 -11.64
CA GLN A 123 4.88 -1.13 -12.13
C GLN A 123 5.15 -0.91 -13.63
N HIS A 124 4.10 -0.60 -14.40
CA HIS A 124 4.26 -0.28 -15.82
C HIS A 124 5.13 0.98 -16.02
N LEU A 125 5.00 1.98 -15.17
CA LEU A 125 5.86 3.15 -15.20
C LEU A 125 7.33 2.78 -14.95
N GLU A 126 7.57 1.84 -14.04
CA GLU A 126 8.91 1.31 -13.79
C GLU A 126 9.51 0.72 -15.07
N TRP A 127 8.71 -0.02 -15.82
CA TRP A 127 9.13 -0.58 -17.11
C TRP A 127 9.53 0.50 -18.11
N LEU A 128 8.73 1.56 -18.21
CA LEU A 128 9.00 2.66 -19.14
C LEU A 128 10.21 3.50 -18.70
N ALA A 129 10.57 3.50 -17.43
CA ALA A 129 11.70 4.25 -16.91
C ALA A 129 13.04 3.55 -17.11
N GLN A 130 13.03 2.27 -17.48
CA GLN A 130 14.27 1.52 -17.71
C GLN A 130 14.87 1.87 -19.09
N PRO A 131 16.20 2.03 -19.19
CA PRO A 131 16.85 2.30 -20.45
C PRO A 131 16.76 1.14 -21.43
#